data_6209a747295bfc7a1bab3bba18b2ed54
#
_entry.id   6209a747295bfc7a1bab3bba18b2ed54
#
_cell.length_a   1.000
_cell.length_b   1.000
_cell.length_c   1.000
_cell.angle_alpha   90.00
_cell.angle_beta   90.00
_cell.angle_gamma   90.00
#
_symmetry.space_group_name_H-M   'P 1'
#
loop_
_entity.id
_entity.type
_entity.pdbx_description
1 polymer ?
#
loop_
_entity_poly.entity_id
_entity_poly.type
_entity_poly.pdbx_seq_one_letter_code
_entity_poly.pdbx_strand_id
1 'polypeptide(L)'
;MKIFIWLLIMIIFTNCMQDEGLAKYDALQKKELSSGKRVDSIFFGMYFGMTSKQFFTYCWEMNKKGIFTDGENNMYVLYKLNNNELKYSASMNFYPDFYKNKIYKMRVSFQYNGWSPWNKQLYADNLMPNVLALYKTWYREGNPFIQINDKEKGTIYVKVDGNRRITIGRYDDLKVKVDYTDLLAEQQMKNENAK
;
A
#
# COMPACT_ATOMS: atom_id res chain seq x y z
N MET A 1 28.96 4.62 -64.75
CA MET A 1 28.06 3.75 -64.03
C MET A 1 28.24 4.08 -62.55
N LYS A 2 27.37 4.98 -61.99
CA LYS A 2 27.50 5.46 -60.62
C LYS A 2 26.50 4.65 -59.77
N ILE A 3 27.04 3.82 -58.88
CA ILE A 3 26.27 3.03 -57.91
C ILE A 3 25.96 3.94 -56.73
N PHE A 4 24.70 4.30 -56.55
CA PHE A 4 24.17 5.04 -55.41
C PHE A 4 23.92 4.03 -54.28
N ILE A 5 24.77 4.01 -53.25
CA ILE A 5 24.56 3.22 -52.05
C ILE A 5 23.63 4.04 -51.15
N TRP A 6 22.37 3.63 -51.07
CA TRP A 6 21.43 4.13 -50.08
C TRP A 6 21.73 3.45 -48.72
N LEU A 7 22.38 4.19 -47.82
CA LEU A 7 22.59 3.76 -46.44
C LEU A 7 21.27 4.02 -45.67
N LEU A 8 20.47 2.95 -45.52
CA LEU A 8 19.24 2.97 -44.73
C LEU A 8 19.64 3.00 -43.25
N ILE A 9 19.68 4.19 -42.65
CA ILE A 9 19.85 4.34 -41.18
C ILE A 9 18.56 3.88 -40.53
N MET A 10 18.54 2.64 -40.05
CA MET A 10 17.48 2.09 -39.23
C MET A 10 17.64 2.67 -37.83
N ILE A 11 16.97 3.79 -37.53
CA ILE A 11 16.86 4.35 -36.21
C ILE A 11 16.02 3.38 -35.37
N ILE A 12 16.68 2.53 -34.61
CA ILE A 12 16.03 1.69 -33.61
C ILE A 12 15.61 2.62 -32.48
N PHE A 13 14.36 3.11 -32.54
CA PHE A 13 13.72 3.69 -31.35
C PHE A 13 13.54 2.56 -30.34
N THR A 14 14.49 2.36 -29.45
CA THR A 14 14.26 1.65 -28.19
C THR A 14 13.29 2.49 -27.38
N ASN A 15 11.99 2.32 -27.65
CA ASN A 15 10.96 2.77 -26.72
C ASN A 15 11.24 2.08 -25.39
N CYS A 16 11.89 2.80 -24.48
CA CYS A 16 11.88 2.46 -23.06
C CYS A 16 10.40 2.59 -22.66
N MET A 17 9.66 1.47 -22.71
CA MET A 17 8.28 1.40 -22.23
C MET A 17 8.34 1.62 -20.72
N GLN A 18 8.36 2.89 -20.32
CA GLN A 18 8.09 3.26 -18.96
C GLN A 18 6.66 2.78 -18.68
N ASP A 19 6.46 2.04 -17.59
CA ASP A 19 5.12 1.56 -17.20
C ASP A 19 4.19 2.78 -17.11
N GLU A 20 3.14 2.79 -17.94
CA GLU A 20 2.18 3.90 -18.00
C GLU A 20 1.56 4.18 -16.60
N GLY A 21 1.40 3.14 -15.79
CA GLY A 21 0.96 3.24 -14.41
C GLY A 21 1.94 4.02 -13.54
N LEU A 22 3.26 3.78 -13.71
CA LEU A 22 4.29 4.49 -12.96
C LEU A 22 4.30 5.99 -13.31
N ALA A 23 4.25 6.32 -14.59
CA ALA A 23 4.19 7.72 -15.03
C ALA A 23 2.95 8.45 -14.49
N LYS A 24 1.77 7.79 -14.51
CA LYS A 24 0.53 8.32 -13.94
C LYS A 24 0.66 8.52 -12.43
N TYR A 25 1.27 7.57 -11.72
CA TYR A 25 1.52 7.67 -10.29
C TYR A 25 2.43 8.85 -9.94
N ASP A 26 3.56 9.02 -10.64
CA ASP A 26 4.51 10.10 -10.38
C ASP A 26 3.86 11.48 -10.61
N ALA A 27 3.11 11.62 -11.70
CA ALA A 27 2.36 12.85 -12.00
C ALA A 27 1.31 13.16 -10.92
N LEU A 28 0.55 12.14 -10.48
CA LEU A 28 -0.47 12.28 -9.44
C LEU A 28 0.17 12.64 -8.09
N GLN A 29 1.23 11.95 -7.68
CA GLN A 29 1.93 12.24 -6.43
C GLN A 29 2.44 13.67 -6.39
N LYS A 30 3.08 14.14 -7.48
CA LYS A 30 3.55 15.53 -7.59
C LYS A 30 2.39 16.52 -7.47
N LYS A 31 1.28 16.28 -8.16
CA LYS A 31 0.07 17.11 -8.10
C LYS A 31 -0.51 17.17 -6.69
N GLU A 32 -0.68 16.02 -6.04
CA GLU A 32 -1.28 15.93 -4.71
C GLU A 32 -0.40 16.62 -3.64
N LEU A 33 0.91 16.41 -3.68
CA LEU A 33 1.83 17.07 -2.76
C LEU A 33 1.89 18.60 -2.97
N SER A 34 1.84 19.06 -4.22
CA SER A 34 1.82 20.51 -4.53
C SER A 34 0.51 21.19 -4.15
N SER A 35 -0.58 20.45 -3.98
CA SER A 35 -1.88 20.98 -3.56
C SER A 35 -1.91 21.48 -2.12
N GLY A 36 -0.95 21.06 -1.27
CA GLY A 36 -0.94 21.35 0.17
C GLY A 36 -2.04 20.64 0.97
N LYS A 37 -2.90 19.84 0.31
CA LYS A 37 -3.97 19.10 0.98
C LYS A 37 -3.38 18.06 1.94
N ARG A 38 -3.89 18.01 3.18
CA ARG A 38 -3.57 16.96 4.13
C ARG A 38 -4.72 15.96 4.26
N VAL A 39 -4.36 14.67 4.23
CA VAL A 39 -5.24 13.54 4.47
C VAL A 39 -4.53 12.62 5.45
N ASP A 40 -4.81 12.80 6.73
CA ASP A 40 -4.10 12.08 7.80
C ASP A 40 -4.81 10.79 8.24
N SER A 41 -6.10 10.60 7.91
CA SER A 41 -6.86 9.40 8.26
C SER A 41 -6.25 8.13 7.68
N ILE A 42 -6.15 7.08 8.52
CA ILE A 42 -5.71 5.74 8.11
C ILE A 42 -6.94 4.82 8.08
N PHE A 43 -7.19 4.03 9.12
CA PHE A 43 -8.39 3.21 9.30
C PHE A 43 -8.72 3.13 10.80
N PHE A 44 -9.94 2.74 11.14
CA PHE A 44 -10.42 2.58 12.53
C PHE A 44 -10.17 3.79 13.43
N GLY A 45 -10.19 5.01 12.91
CA GLY A 45 -9.91 6.22 13.70
C GLY A 45 -8.43 6.52 13.95
N MET A 46 -7.50 5.69 13.44
CA MET A 46 -6.07 5.98 13.46
C MET A 46 -5.70 7.02 12.38
N TYR A 47 -4.62 7.75 12.62
CA TYR A 47 -4.19 8.84 11.73
C TYR A 47 -2.68 9.07 11.78
N PHE A 48 -2.13 9.64 10.72
CA PHE A 48 -0.74 10.10 10.71
C PHE A 48 -0.53 11.22 11.73
N GLY A 49 0.61 11.18 12.41
CA GLY A 49 0.90 12.11 13.49
C GLY A 49 0.41 11.67 14.88
N MET A 50 -0.39 10.59 14.97
CA MET A 50 -0.71 9.96 16.26
C MET A 50 0.59 9.53 16.95
N THR A 51 0.76 9.90 18.22
CA THR A 51 1.96 9.50 19.01
C THR A 51 1.91 8.04 19.39
N SER A 52 3.08 7.44 19.67
CA SER A 52 3.13 6.04 20.13
C SER A 52 2.26 5.80 21.35
N LYS A 53 2.26 6.71 22.33
CA LYS A 53 1.42 6.62 23.52
C LYS A 53 -0.08 6.59 23.16
N GLN A 54 -0.51 7.48 22.27
CA GLN A 54 -1.92 7.51 21.79
C GLN A 54 -2.28 6.21 21.08
N PHE A 55 -1.40 5.71 20.20
CA PHE A 55 -1.63 4.45 19.48
C PHE A 55 -1.79 3.26 20.45
N PHE A 56 -0.87 3.08 21.39
CA PHE A 56 -0.97 1.95 22.32
C PHE A 56 -2.18 2.07 23.26
N THR A 57 -2.50 3.27 23.74
CA THR A 57 -3.71 3.50 24.53
C THR A 57 -4.97 3.14 23.73
N TYR A 58 -5.04 3.58 22.47
CA TYR A 58 -6.17 3.27 21.59
C TYR A 58 -6.29 1.76 21.31
N CYS A 59 -5.18 1.08 21.00
CA CYS A 59 -5.19 -0.37 20.78
C CYS A 59 -5.65 -1.14 22.04
N TRP A 60 -5.23 -0.71 23.22
CA TRP A 60 -5.67 -1.32 24.47
C TRP A 60 -7.17 -1.14 24.73
N GLU A 61 -7.72 0.05 24.43
CA GLU A 61 -9.16 0.30 24.52
C GLU A 61 -9.95 -0.58 23.53
N MET A 62 -9.46 -0.75 22.31
CA MET A 62 -10.08 -1.61 21.31
C MET A 62 -9.94 -3.10 21.65
N ASN A 63 -8.85 -3.50 22.31
CA ASN A 63 -8.67 -4.86 22.83
C ASN A 63 -9.70 -5.16 23.93
N LYS A 64 -9.92 -4.25 24.88
CA LYS A 64 -10.96 -4.39 25.91
C LYS A 64 -12.37 -4.57 25.33
N LYS A 65 -12.64 -3.98 24.15
CA LYS A 65 -13.91 -4.14 23.43
C LYS A 65 -13.97 -5.41 22.58
N GLY A 66 -12.89 -6.22 22.57
CA GLY A 66 -12.78 -7.43 21.74
C GLY A 66 -12.65 -7.17 20.24
N ILE A 67 -12.37 -5.91 19.84
CA ILE A 67 -12.23 -5.51 18.43
C ILE A 67 -10.82 -5.87 17.91
N PHE A 68 -9.80 -5.57 18.72
CA PHE A 68 -8.41 -5.92 18.42
C PHE A 68 -7.92 -7.00 19.37
N THR A 69 -7.00 -7.83 18.88
CA THR A 69 -6.29 -8.84 19.68
C THR A 69 -4.81 -8.81 19.34
N ASP A 70 -4.01 -9.60 20.09
CA ASP A 70 -2.61 -9.79 19.76
C ASP A 70 -2.48 -10.51 18.42
N GLY A 71 -1.64 -9.97 17.57
CA GLY A 71 -1.39 -10.49 16.23
C GLY A 71 -0.13 -11.34 16.15
N GLU A 72 0.42 -11.46 14.95
CA GLU A 72 1.54 -12.33 14.64
C GLU A 72 2.74 -12.04 15.55
N ASN A 73 3.23 -13.09 16.23
CA ASN A 73 4.38 -13.06 17.18
C ASN A 73 4.26 -12.01 18.30
N ASN A 74 3.06 -11.61 18.69
CA ASN A 74 2.79 -10.53 19.65
C ASN A 74 3.43 -9.17 19.29
N MET A 75 3.80 -8.99 18.02
CA MET A 75 4.41 -7.74 17.51
C MET A 75 3.45 -6.91 16.66
N TYR A 76 2.27 -7.44 16.38
CA TYR A 76 1.25 -6.79 15.56
C TYR A 76 -0.06 -6.72 16.31
N VAL A 77 -0.90 -5.76 15.94
CA VAL A 77 -2.30 -5.73 16.31
C VAL A 77 -3.09 -6.51 15.27
N LEU A 78 -3.97 -7.40 15.72
CA LEU A 78 -4.82 -8.22 14.87
C LEU A 78 -6.26 -7.72 14.89
N TYR A 79 -6.83 -7.53 13.70
CA TYR A 79 -8.27 -7.41 13.45
C TYR A 79 -8.73 -8.62 12.63
N LYS A 80 -9.80 -9.28 13.09
CA LYS A 80 -10.40 -10.43 12.40
C LYS A 80 -11.50 -9.97 11.46
N LEU A 81 -11.27 -10.10 10.16
CA LEU A 81 -12.29 -9.81 9.15
C LEU A 81 -13.25 -10.99 9.04
N ASN A 82 -14.52 -10.66 8.86
CA ASN A 82 -15.58 -11.63 8.65
C ASN A 82 -15.95 -11.76 7.15
N ASN A 83 -16.87 -12.69 6.84
CA ASN A 83 -17.29 -12.98 5.47
C ASN A 83 -18.10 -11.87 4.80
N ASN A 84 -18.54 -10.85 5.55
CA ASN A 84 -19.18 -9.67 4.97
C ASN A 84 -18.17 -8.65 4.46
N GLU A 85 -16.93 -8.72 4.95
CA GLU A 85 -15.84 -7.82 4.58
C GLU A 85 -14.99 -8.40 3.45
N LEU A 86 -14.70 -9.71 3.51
CA LEU A 86 -13.96 -10.45 2.48
C LEU A 86 -14.67 -11.76 2.15
N LYS A 87 -14.36 -12.32 0.97
CA LYS A 87 -14.96 -13.58 0.48
C LYS A 87 -14.82 -14.75 1.46
N TYR A 88 -13.70 -14.82 2.18
CA TYR A 88 -13.44 -15.79 3.25
C TYR A 88 -12.95 -15.04 4.48
N SER A 89 -13.09 -15.65 5.66
CA SER A 89 -12.56 -15.08 6.89
C SER A 89 -11.05 -14.86 6.77
N ALA A 90 -10.60 -13.71 7.23
CA ALA A 90 -9.20 -13.30 7.09
C ALA A 90 -8.71 -12.60 8.34
N SER A 91 -7.41 -12.58 8.49
CA SER A 91 -6.69 -11.82 9.51
C SER A 91 -6.04 -10.60 8.88
N MET A 92 -6.23 -9.43 9.49
CA MET A 92 -5.55 -8.18 9.19
C MET A 92 -4.61 -7.86 10.34
N ASN A 93 -3.31 -8.02 10.13
CA ASN A 93 -2.29 -7.63 11.08
C ASN A 93 -1.76 -6.26 10.71
N PHE A 94 -1.56 -5.37 11.69
CA PHE A 94 -1.02 -4.05 11.42
C PHE A 94 -0.12 -3.55 12.54
N TYR A 95 0.87 -2.72 12.18
CA TYR A 95 1.76 -2.05 13.11
C TYR A 95 2.35 -0.77 12.47
N PRO A 96 2.41 0.36 13.22
CA PRO A 96 2.95 1.60 12.71
C PRO A 96 4.48 1.65 12.76
N ASP A 97 5.06 2.42 11.84
CA ASP A 97 6.41 2.95 11.99
C ASP A 97 6.32 4.41 12.46
N PHE A 98 7.18 4.77 13.41
CA PHE A 98 7.20 6.09 14.02
C PHE A 98 8.42 6.89 13.55
N TYR A 99 8.18 8.17 13.23
CA TYR A 99 9.22 9.15 13.03
C TYR A 99 8.97 10.31 14.00
N LYS A 100 9.99 10.68 14.78
CA LYS A 100 9.86 11.67 15.88
C LYS A 100 8.65 11.40 16.79
N ASN A 101 8.49 10.11 17.17
CA ASN A 101 7.40 9.62 18.00
C ASN A 101 5.99 9.81 17.43
N LYS A 102 5.85 9.97 16.12
CA LYS A 102 4.57 10.12 15.41
C LYS A 102 4.45 9.09 14.29
N ILE A 103 3.27 8.52 14.12
CA ILE A 103 2.99 7.59 13.02
C ILE A 103 3.20 8.32 11.70
N TYR A 104 4.11 7.82 10.86
CA TYR A 104 4.29 8.28 9.49
C TYR A 104 4.02 7.19 8.46
N LYS A 105 4.02 5.93 8.92
CA LYS A 105 3.70 4.78 8.08
C LYS A 105 2.90 3.77 8.90
N MET A 106 1.95 3.10 8.25
CA MET A 106 1.24 1.96 8.84
C MET A 106 1.43 0.76 7.92
N ARG A 107 2.06 -0.28 8.45
CA ARG A 107 2.23 -1.57 7.75
C ARG A 107 1.06 -2.46 8.07
N VAL A 108 0.45 -3.02 7.05
CA VAL A 108 -0.69 -3.93 7.16
C VAL A 108 -0.42 -5.18 6.34
N SER A 109 -0.80 -6.33 6.85
CA SER A 109 -0.83 -7.57 6.09
C SER A 109 -2.18 -8.26 6.24
N PHE A 110 -2.68 -8.80 5.13
CA PHE A 110 -3.88 -9.61 5.08
C PHE A 110 -3.51 -11.05 4.77
N GLN A 111 -4.19 -11.99 5.41
CA GLN A 111 -4.08 -13.42 5.14
C GLN A 111 -5.43 -14.08 5.36
N TYR A 112 -5.83 -14.98 4.45
CA TYR A 112 -6.99 -15.84 4.71
C TYR A 112 -6.71 -16.84 5.83
N ASN A 113 -7.68 -17.03 6.71
CA ASN A 113 -7.60 -18.04 7.76
C ASN A 113 -7.73 -19.45 7.16
N GLY A 114 -7.03 -20.42 7.75
CA GLY A 114 -7.08 -21.83 7.29
C GLY A 114 -6.30 -22.09 6.00
N TRP A 115 -5.34 -21.23 5.65
CA TRP A 115 -4.46 -21.50 4.52
C TRP A 115 -3.71 -22.83 4.66
N SER A 116 -3.54 -23.51 3.53
CA SER A 116 -2.71 -24.72 3.42
C SER A 116 -2.16 -24.84 1.99
N PRO A 117 -1.03 -25.55 1.76
CA PRO A 117 -0.39 -25.65 0.44
C PRO A 117 -1.28 -26.24 -0.66
N TRP A 118 -2.27 -27.07 -0.30
CA TRP A 118 -3.23 -27.67 -1.25
C TRP A 118 -4.49 -26.83 -1.43
N ASN A 119 -4.74 -25.82 -0.62
CA ASN A 119 -5.92 -24.96 -0.74
C ASN A 119 -5.58 -23.66 -1.50
N LYS A 120 -5.44 -23.76 -2.81
CA LYS A 120 -5.08 -22.62 -3.69
C LYS A 120 -6.09 -21.48 -3.65
N GLN A 121 -7.33 -21.71 -3.21
CA GLN A 121 -8.35 -20.66 -3.10
C GLN A 121 -7.99 -19.63 -2.02
N LEU A 122 -7.16 -20.00 -1.05
CA LEU A 122 -6.73 -19.14 0.06
C LEU A 122 -5.34 -18.50 -0.18
N TYR A 123 -4.82 -18.57 -1.40
CA TYR A 123 -3.55 -17.94 -1.76
C TYR A 123 -3.70 -16.44 -1.95
N ALA A 124 -2.56 -15.73 -1.82
CA ALA A 124 -2.48 -14.28 -1.98
C ALA A 124 -3.01 -13.79 -3.34
N ASP A 125 -2.87 -14.57 -4.41
CA ASP A 125 -3.39 -14.23 -5.73
C ASP A 125 -4.92 -14.10 -5.75
N ASN A 126 -5.63 -14.88 -4.94
CA ASN A 126 -7.08 -14.77 -4.77
C ASN A 126 -7.48 -13.75 -3.69
N LEU A 127 -6.60 -13.52 -2.72
CA LEU A 127 -6.83 -12.53 -1.67
C LEU A 127 -6.67 -11.09 -2.19
N MET A 128 -5.68 -10.84 -3.05
CA MET A 128 -5.33 -9.50 -3.51
C MET A 128 -6.48 -8.74 -4.18
N PRO A 129 -7.24 -9.32 -5.14
CA PRO A 129 -8.40 -8.62 -5.70
C PRO A 129 -9.49 -8.33 -4.67
N ASN A 130 -9.67 -9.19 -3.66
CA ASN A 130 -10.64 -8.98 -2.59
C ASN A 130 -10.21 -7.85 -1.64
N VAL A 131 -8.91 -7.77 -1.29
CA VAL A 131 -8.34 -6.65 -0.52
C VAL A 131 -8.45 -5.35 -1.31
N LEU A 132 -8.15 -5.36 -2.61
CA LEU A 132 -8.31 -4.17 -3.46
C LEU A 132 -9.78 -3.70 -3.50
N ALA A 133 -10.74 -4.62 -3.62
CA ALA A 133 -12.17 -4.29 -3.61
C ALA A 133 -12.60 -3.70 -2.26
N LEU A 134 -12.15 -4.29 -1.14
CA LEU A 134 -12.37 -3.75 0.21
C LEU A 134 -11.83 -2.32 0.33
N TYR A 135 -10.62 -2.09 -0.13
CA TYR A 135 -9.99 -0.76 -0.09
C TYR A 135 -10.68 0.25 -1.00
N LYS A 136 -11.19 -0.15 -2.15
CA LYS A 136 -12.01 0.72 -3.01
C LYS A 136 -13.32 1.13 -2.31
N THR A 137 -13.85 0.28 -1.44
CA THR A 137 -15.04 0.60 -0.62
C THR A 137 -14.68 1.53 0.53
N TRP A 138 -13.61 1.24 1.27
CA TRP A 138 -13.17 2.06 2.41
C TRP A 138 -12.69 3.46 1.98
N TYR A 139 -12.04 3.55 0.81
CA TYR A 139 -11.45 4.78 0.28
C TYR A 139 -12.04 5.17 -1.07
N ARG A 140 -13.38 5.12 -1.17
CA ARG A 140 -14.12 5.43 -2.41
C ARG A 140 -13.97 6.86 -2.88
N GLU A 141 -13.71 7.80 -1.95
CA GLU A 141 -13.52 9.21 -2.24
C GLU A 141 -12.07 9.50 -2.65
N GLY A 142 -11.86 10.60 -3.37
CA GLY A 142 -10.55 11.04 -3.85
C GLY A 142 -10.13 10.34 -5.15
N ASN A 143 -8.81 10.19 -5.32
CA ASN A 143 -8.25 9.62 -6.55
C ASN A 143 -8.45 8.09 -6.62
N PRO A 144 -8.55 7.50 -7.82
CA PRO A 144 -8.63 6.05 -7.95
C PRO A 144 -7.30 5.36 -7.63
N PHE A 145 -7.33 4.05 -7.39
CA PHE A 145 -6.13 3.23 -7.37
C PHE A 145 -5.55 3.10 -8.79
N ILE A 146 -4.25 3.36 -8.93
CA ILE A 146 -3.47 3.18 -10.16
C ILE A 146 -2.78 1.82 -10.07
N GLN A 147 -2.90 1.01 -11.11
CA GLN A 147 -2.14 -0.21 -11.25
C GLN A 147 -0.74 0.10 -11.82
N ILE A 148 0.29 -0.47 -11.21
CA ILE A 148 1.68 -0.39 -11.65
C ILE A 148 2.20 -1.83 -11.74
N ASN A 149 2.87 -2.15 -12.85
CA ASN A 149 3.51 -3.46 -13.03
C ASN A 149 5.00 -3.30 -12.74
N ASP A 150 5.38 -3.58 -11.50
CA ASP A 150 6.77 -3.55 -11.05
C ASP A 150 7.47 -4.86 -11.46
N LYS A 151 8.70 -4.76 -11.99
CA LYS A 151 9.44 -5.93 -12.48
C LYS A 151 9.85 -6.90 -11.37
N GLU A 152 10.05 -6.39 -10.16
CA GLU A 152 10.51 -7.19 -9.01
C GLU A 152 9.34 -7.61 -8.11
N LYS A 153 8.37 -6.69 -7.90
CA LYS A 153 7.24 -6.88 -6.97
C LYS A 153 5.97 -7.38 -7.63
N GLY A 154 5.97 -7.50 -8.97
CA GLY A 154 4.77 -7.81 -9.72
C GLY A 154 3.77 -6.66 -9.76
N THR A 155 2.48 -6.96 -9.88
CA THR A 155 1.43 -5.95 -9.92
C THR A 155 1.20 -5.35 -8.52
N ILE A 156 1.27 -4.02 -8.43
CA ILE A 156 0.91 -3.25 -7.25
C ILE A 156 -0.18 -2.22 -7.59
N TYR A 157 -0.98 -1.84 -6.60
CA TYR A 157 -2.00 -0.81 -6.72
C TYR A 157 -1.66 0.33 -5.77
N VAL A 158 -1.65 1.55 -6.28
CA VAL A 158 -1.28 2.74 -5.50
C VAL A 158 -2.38 3.80 -5.61
N LYS A 159 -2.73 4.37 -4.47
CA LYS A 159 -3.64 5.52 -4.37
C LYS A 159 -2.94 6.64 -3.62
N VAL A 160 -3.07 7.87 -4.11
CA VAL A 160 -2.52 9.07 -3.45
C VAL A 160 -3.63 10.09 -3.30
N ASP A 161 -3.84 10.54 -2.07
CA ASP A 161 -4.75 11.65 -1.74
C ASP A 161 -4.01 12.60 -0.79
N GLY A 162 -3.69 13.80 -1.23
CA GLY A 162 -2.86 14.74 -0.48
C GLY A 162 -1.50 14.14 -0.11
N ASN A 163 -1.18 14.11 1.19
CA ASN A 163 0.04 13.48 1.71
C ASN A 163 -0.06 11.96 1.90
N ARG A 164 -1.26 11.37 1.83
CA ARG A 164 -1.45 9.93 2.07
C ARG A 164 -1.24 9.12 0.81
N ARG A 165 -0.29 8.18 0.85
CA ARG A 165 -0.15 7.10 -0.13
C ARG A 165 -0.60 5.79 0.48
N ILE A 166 -1.43 5.03 -0.24
CA ILE A 166 -1.79 3.64 0.06
C ILE A 166 -1.23 2.77 -1.06
N THR A 167 -0.42 1.78 -0.72
CA THR A 167 0.15 0.82 -1.68
C THR A 167 -0.31 -0.58 -1.32
N ILE A 168 -0.90 -1.31 -2.26
CA ILE A 168 -1.36 -2.70 -2.10
C ILE A 168 -0.55 -3.57 -3.05
N GLY A 169 0.02 -4.65 -2.54
CA GLY A 169 0.77 -5.60 -3.34
C GLY A 169 0.84 -6.98 -2.70
N ARG A 170 1.18 -7.99 -3.48
CA ARG A 170 1.49 -9.30 -2.98
C ARG A 170 2.78 -9.25 -2.15
N TYR A 171 2.80 -9.88 -0.99
CA TYR A 171 4.00 -10.02 -0.17
C TYR A 171 4.69 -11.37 -0.40
N ASP A 172 3.92 -12.46 -0.33
CA ASP A 172 4.32 -13.84 -0.56
C ASP A 172 3.12 -14.64 -1.08
N ASP A 173 3.18 -15.97 -1.00
CA ASP A 173 2.08 -16.86 -1.43
C ASP A 173 0.86 -16.78 -0.52
N LEU A 174 1.00 -16.28 0.69
CA LEU A 174 -0.02 -16.23 1.73
C LEU A 174 -0.62 -14.84 1.92
N LYS A 175 0.23 -13.82 1.84
CA LYS A 175 -0.05 -12.49 2.36
C LYS A 175 -0.13 -11.45 1.27
N VAL A 176 -1.09 -10.56 1.42
CA VAL A 176 -1.17 -9.27 0.74
C VAL A 176 -0.74 -8.18 1.70
N LYS A 177 0.21 -7.36 1.29
CA LYS A 177 0.72 -6.24 2.06
C LYS A 177 0.02 -4.95 1.63
N VAL A 178 -0.30 -4.13 2.63
CA VAL A 178 -0.75 -2.76 2.39
C VAL A 178 0.08 -1.82 3.26
N ASP A 179 0.68 -0.83 2.62
CA ASP A 179 1.42 0.23 3.30
C ASP A 179 0.67 1.56 3.15
N TYR A 180 0.41 2.23 4.27
CA TYR A 180 0.06 3.65 4.30
C TYR A 180 1.30 4.46 4.61
N THR A 181 1.51 5.54 3.87
CA THR A 181 2.69 6.40 4.07
C THR A 181 2.27 7.87 4.04
N ASP A 182 2.68 8.64 5.04
CA ASP A 182 2.69 10.10 4.97
C ASP A 182 3.89 10.55 4.14
N LEU A 183 3.63 10.93 2.90
CA LEU A 183 4.67 11.33 1.94
C LEU A 183 5.47 12.55 2.39
N LEU A 184 4.85 13.47 3.12
CA LEU A 184 5.54 14.67 3.65
C LEU A 184 6.53 14.28 4.75
N ALA A 185 6.12 13.42 5.67
CA ALA A 185 7.00 12.91 6.72
C ALA A 185 8.12 12.02 6.12
N GLU A 186 7.81 11.20 5.11
CA GLU A 186 8.81 10.41 4.39
C GLU A 186 9.86 11.29 3.70
N GLN A 187 9.45 12.40 3.06
CA GLN A 187 10.37 13.35 2.44
C GLN A 187 11.25 14.05 3.49
N GLN A 188 10.66 14.49 4.61
CA GLN A 188 11.42 15.12 5.69
C GLN A 188 12.48 14.18 6.25
N MET A 189 12.13 12.92 6.52
CA MET A 189 13.06 11.90 7.01
C MET A 189 14.21 11.66 6.02
N LYS A 190 13.93 11.57 4.71
CA LYS A 190 14.96 11.40 3.68
C LYS A 190 15.93 12.59 3.63
N ASN A 191 15.42 13.81 3.72
CA ASN A 191 16.20 15.04 3.70
C ASN A 191 17.11 15.18 4.94
N GLU A 192 16.67 14.69 6.11
CA GLU A 192 17.48 14.70 7.33
C GLU A 192 18.60 13.64 7.29
N ASN A 193 18.32 12.47 6.71
CA ASN A 193 19.32 11.40 6.56
C ASN A 193 20.34 11.66 5.45
N ALA A 194 20.12 12.63 4.57
CA ALA A 194 21.02 13.03 3.49
C ALA A 194 22.00 14.14 3.88
N LYS A 195 21.87 14.68 5.10
CA LYS A 195 22.77 15.71 5.69
C LYS A 195 23.79 15.08 6.63
#